data_ed4995ba86e5e8184739741d2298c981
#
_entry.id   ed4995ba86e5e8184739741d2298c981
#
_cell.length_a   1.000
_cell.length_b   1.000
_cell.length_c   1.000
_cell.angle_alpha   90.00
_cell.angle_beta   90.00
_cell.angle_gamma   90.00
#
_symmetry.space_group_name_H-M   'P 1'
#
loop_
_entity.id
_entity.type
_entity.pdbx_description
1 polymer ?
#
loop_
_entity_poly.entity_id
_entity_poly.type
_entity_poly.pdbx_seq_one_letter_code
_entity_poly.pdbx_strand_id
1 'polypeptide(L)'
;MITSHFWTRTLAAAALVAVGATAAFAGPFEDGAAHYKRNNYQGALNSWRNLSQSDATVQNNIGIMYMDGKGVARNMPLAVQWLSRSAANGSSLGQNNLGGLYRDGKGVARDFSKALTYFSASAAQGNAAGQLNLGLMYMYGQGVRQDLSRAYMWFDLAAAQNLTQAASNRNLAATRMSTQQQIAAHNAAQRCADNNFKQCG
;
A
#
# COMPACT_ATOMS: atom_id res chain seq x y z
N MET A 1 15.24 -17.73 -12.03
CA MET A 1 14.86 -16.36 -12.43
C MET A 1 13.37 -16.21 -12.21
N ILE A 2 12.96 -15.60 -11.10
CA ILE A 2 11.54 -15.36 -10.81
C ILE A 2 11.37 -13.85 -10.95
N THR A 3 10.87 -13.43 -12.10
CA THR A 3 10.49 -12.04 -12.36
C THR A 3 9.15 -11.79 -11.69
N SER A 4 9.16 -11.23 -10.50
CA SER A 4 7.95 -10.86 -9.77
C SER A 4 7.45 -9.51 -10.25
N HIS A 5 6.54 -9.50 -11.21
CA HIS A 5 5.77 -8.33 -11.59
C HIS A 5 4.37 -8.41 -10.99
N PHE A 6 4.25 -8.24 -9.68
CA PHE A 6 2.94 -8.05 -9.07
C PHE A 6 2.98 -6.86 -8.11
N TRP A 7 2.82 -5.67 -8.72
CA TRP A 7 2.31 -4.54 -7.99
C TRP A 7 0.82 -4.81 -7.77
N THR A 8 0.43 -5.03 -6.53
CA THR A 8 -0.98 -4.90 -6.19
C THR A 8 -1.35 -3.44 -6.35
N ARG A 9 -1.92 -3.12 -7.51
CA ARG A 9 -2.51 -1.83 -7.84
C ARG A 9 -3.84 -1.71 -7.11
N THR A 10 -3.80 -1.59 -5.81
CA THR A 10 -5.01 -1.21 -5.06
C THR A 10 -5.21 0.28 -5.25
N LEU A 11 -5.97 0.65 -6.29
CA LEU A 11 -6.77 1.84 -6.19
C LEU A 11 -7.53 1.74 -4.88
N ALA A 12 -7.48 2.78 -4.06
CA ALA A 12 -8.38 2.87 -2.93
C ALA A 12 -9.82 2.73 -3.44
N ALA A 13 -10.29 1.50 -3.52
CA ALA A 13 -11.70 1.26 -3.50
C ALA A 13 -12.13 1.61 -2.08
N ALA A 14 -12.42 2.89 -1.85
CA ALA A 14 -13.18 3.28 -0.68
C ALA A 14 -14.37 2.34 -0.62
N ALA A 15 -14.51 1.62 0.48
CA ALA A 15 -15.65 0.76 0.72
C ALA A 15 -16.91 1.58 0.48
N LEU A 16 -17.57 1.36 -0.64
CA LEU A 16 -18.89 1.88 -0.92
C LEU A 16 -19.84 1.12 -0.01
N VAL A 17 -20.10 1.66 1.16
CA VAL A 17 -21.33 1.33 1.91
C VAL A 17 -22.48 1.75 1.01
N ALA A 18 -23.21 0.77 0.49
CA ALA A 18 -24.46 1.01 -0.21
C ALA A 18 -25.48 1.53 0.80
N VAL A 19 -25.67 2.85 0.84
CA VAL A 19 -26.83 3.50 1.44
C VAL A 19 -27.74 3.95 0.33
N GLY A 20 -29.01 3.59 0.47
CA GLY A 20 -30.05 3.72 -0.52
C GLY A 20 -30.24 5.13 -1.12
N ALA A 21 -30.77 5.12 -2.31
CA ALA A 21 -30.98 6.21 -3.22
C ALA A 21 -31.62 7.47 -2.59
N THR A 22 -30.77 8.44 -2.32
CA THR A 22 -31.07 9.85 -2.57
C THR A 22 -29.95 10.34 -3.47
N ALA A 23 -30.24 11.10 -4.50
CA ALA A 23 -29.24 11.79 -5.29
C ALA A 23 -28.59 12.86 -4.41
N ALA A 24 -27.82 12.42 -3.43
CA ALA A 24 -26.88 13.25 -2.72
C ALA A 24 -25.84 13.64 -3.77
N PHE A 25 -25.61 14.93 -3.94
CA PHE A 25 -24.54 15.48 -4.75
C PHE A 25 -23.26 14.73 -4.38
N ALA A 26 -22.80 13.86 -5.26
CA ALA A 26 -21.51 13.23 -5.09
C ALA A 26 -20.49 14.37 -5.00
N GLY A 27 -19.66 14.35 -3.95
CA GLY A 27 -18.65 15.40 -3.79
C GLY A 27 -17.58 15.30 -4.88
N PRO A 28 -16.72 16.30 -5.02
CA PRO A 28 -15.67 16.30 -6.05
C PRO A 28 -14.76 15.06 -5.99
N PHE A 29 -14.64 14.43 -4.83
CA PHE A 29 -13.88 13.18 -4.68
C PHE A 29 -14.59 12.01 -5.37
N GLU A 30 -15.87 11.81 -5.08
CA GLU A 30 -16.71 10.75 -5.64
C GLU A 30 -16.89 10.89 -7.14
N ASP A 31 -17.07 12.12 -7.61
CA ASP A 31 -17.14 12.44 -9.05
C ASP A 31 -15.84 12.07 -9.75
N GLY A 32 -14.70 12.44 -9.18
CA GLY A 32 -13.39 12.09 -9.70
C GLY A 32 -13.17 10.58 -9.71
N ALA A 33 -13.57 9.88 -8.66
CA ALA A 33 -13.48 8.42 -8.58
C ALA A 33 -14.39 7.74 -9.61
N ALA A 34 -15.59 8.26 -9.84
CA ALA A 34 -16.51 7.77 -10.87
C ALA A 34 -15.95 7.98 -12.29
N HIS A 35 -15.36 9.15 -12.55
CA HIS A 35 -14.66 9.42 -13.80
C HIS A 35 -13.48 8.46 -14.00
N TYR A 36 -12.66 8.25 -12.97
CA TYR A 36 -11.51 7.34 -13.03
C TYR A 36 -11.93 5.89 -13.35
N LYS A 37 -13.00 5.39 -12.71
CA LYS A 37 -13.55 4.04 -12.98
C LYS A 37 -14.04 3.86 -14.42
N ARG A 38 -14.50 4.93 -15.04
CA ARG A 38 -14.95 4.94 -16.46
C ARG A 38 -13.80 5.21 -17.43
N ASN A 39 -12.56 5.21 -16.98
CA ASN A 39 -11.36 5.59 -17.74
C ASN A 39 -11.39 7.04 -18.27
N ASN A 40 -12.29 7.89 -17.79
CA ASN A 40 -12.29 9.31 -18.05
C ASN A 40 -11.29 10.03 -17.12
N TYR A 41 -10.02 9.83 -17.38
CA TYR A 41 -8.95 10.33 -16.51
C TYR A 41 -8.86 11.85 -16.47
N GLN A 42 -9.19 12.55 -17.58
CA GLN A 42 -9.24 14.02 -17.58
C GLN A 42 -10.39 14.54 -16.71
N GLY A 43 -11.56 13.89 -16.75
CA GLY A 43 -12.66 14.17 -15.86
C GLY A 43 -12.29 14.00 -14.40
N ALA A 44 -11.56 12.90 -14.07
CA ALA A 44 -11.07 12.65 -12.72
C ALA A 44 -10.13 13.77 -12.24
N LEU A 45 -9.14 14.16 -13.05
CA LEU A 45 -8.21 15.25 -12.72
C LEU A 45 -8.93 16.59 -12.51
N ASN A 46 -9.91 16.91 -13.35
CA ASN A 46 -10.69 18.15 -13.22
C ASN A 46 -11.51 18.17 -11.91
N SER A 47 -12.17 17.05 -11.57
CA SER A 47 -12.92 16.92 -10.32
C SER A 47 -12.01 17.02 -9.09
N TRP A 48 -10.80 16.45 -9.16
CA TRP A 48 -9.87 16.42 -8.05
C TRP A 48 -8.97 17.65 -7.92
N ARG A 49 -9.04 18.61 -8.85
CA ARG A 49 -8.15 19.78 -8.88
C ARG A 49 -8.12 20.54 -7.55
N ASN A 50 -9.29 20.83 -6.99
CA ASN A 50 -9.40 21.60 -5.74
C ASN A 50 -9.00 20.76 -4.51
N LEU A 51 -9.14 19.44 -4.56
CA LEU A 51 -8.78 18.51 -3.47
C LEU A 51 -7.30 18.15 -3.46
N SER A 52 -6.60 18.34 -4.59
CA SER A 52 -5.21 17.89 -4.76
C SER A 52 -4.20 18.55 -3.82
N GLN A 53 -4.56 19.65 -3.18
CA GLN A 53 -3.68 20.34 -2.23
C GLN A 53 -3.69 19.73 -0.83
N SER A 54 -4.80 19.14 -0.40
CA SER A 54 -4.99 18.67 0.99
C SER A 54 -5.39 17.20 1.11
N ASP A 55 -6.08 16.64 0.11
CA ASP A 55 -6.56 15.26 0.18
C ASP A 55 -5.45 14.27 -0.21
N ALA A 56 -5.00 13.50 0.79
CA ALA A 56 -3.93 12.54 0.61
C ALA A 56 -4.29 11.37 -0.34
N THR A 57 -5.57 10.99 -0.42
CA THR A 57 -6.03 9.95 -1.34
C THR A 57 -6.01 10.45 -2.77
N VAL A 58 -6.48 11.68 -3.00
CA VAL A 58 -6.40 12.35 -4.30
C VAL A 58 -4.94 12.46 -4.75
N GLN A 59 -4.05 12.88 -3.87
CA GLN A 59 -2.61 12.98 -4.17
C GLN A 59 -2.02 11.62 -4.57
N ASN A 60 -2.39 10.54 -3.87
CA ASN A 60 -2.00 9.19 -4.24
C ASN A 60 -2.48 8.82 -5.66
N ASN A 61 -3.75 9.07 -5.94
CA ASN A 61 -4.36 8.73 -7.23
C ASN A 61 -3.73 9.50 -8.38
N ILE A 62 -3.47 10.80 -8.20
CA ILE A 62 -2.75 11.62 -9.18
C ILE A 62 -1.32 11.09 -9.39
N GLY A 63 -0.63 10.71 -8.31
CA GLY A 63 0.69 10.08 -8.40
C GLY A 63 0.68 8.81 -9.25
N ILE A 64 -0.31 7.94 -9.07
CA ILE A 64 -0.49 6.73 -9.90
C ILE A 64 -0.79 7.10 -11.36
N MET A 65 -1.59 8.14 -11.61
CA MET A 65 -1.88 8.58 -12.98
C MET A 65 -0.60 9.01 -13.71
N TYR A 66 0.28 9.77 -13.07
CA TYR A 66 1.59 10.11 -13.66
C TYR A 66 2.52 8.91 -13.80
N MET A 67 2.48 7.95 -12.88
CA MET A 67 3.27 6.71 -12.93
C MET A 67 2.85 5.82 -14.11
N ASP A 68 1.55 5.72 -14.36
CA ASP A 68 0.97 4.85 -15.39
C ASP A 68 0.75 5.56 -16.74
N GLY A 69 0.79 6.89 -16.79
CA GLY A 69 0.44 7.67 -17.99
C GLY A 69 -1.06 7.70 -18.27
N LYS A 70 -1.91 7.68 -17.23
CA LYS A 70 -3.37 7.68 -17.36
C LYS A 70 -3.91 9.10 -17.38
N GLY A 71 -4.42 9.55 -18.53
CA GLY A 71 -4.94 10.90 -18.74
C GLY A 71 -3.90 12.01 -18.74
N VAL A 72 -2.65 11.67 -18.50
CA VAL A 72 -1.46 12.55 -18.54
C VAL A 72 -0.29 11.77 -19.12
N ALA A 73 0.67 12.47 -19.71
CA ALA A 73 1.91 11.83 -20.11
C ALA A 73 2.61 11.21 -18.89
N ARG A 74 3.13 9.99 -19.05
CA ARG A 74 3.88 9.31 -17.98
C ARG A 74 5.06 10.17 -17.53
N ASN A 75 5.12 10.43 -16.22
CA ASN A 75 6.16 11.26 -15.63
C ASN A 75 6.52 10.77 -14.23
N MET A 76 7.59 9.98 -14.13
CA MET A 76 8.02 9.39 -12.86
C MET A 76 8.45 10.43 -11.81
N PRO A 77 9.20 11.51 -12.14
CA PRO A 77 9.47 12.58 -11.18
C PRO A 77 8.20 13.20 -10.58
N LEU A 78 7.19 13.50 -11.39
CA LEU A 78 5.90 14.02 -10.89
C LEU A 78 5.15 12.96 -10.07
N ALA A 79 5.18 11.70 -10.47
CA ALA A 79 4.60 10.60 -9.67
C ALA A 79 5.22 10.55 -8.28
N VAL A 80 6.55 10.62 -8.18
CA VAL A 80 7.26 10.66 -6.90
C VAL A 80 6.83 11.86 -6.06
N GLN A 81 6.73 13.05 -6.65
CA GLN A 81 6.31 14.26 -5.91
C GLN A 81 4.90 14.11 -5.33
N TRP A 82 3.93 13.62 -6.13
CA TRP A 82 2.56 13.43 -5.67
C TRP A 82 2.44 12.35 -4.61
N LEU A 83 3.14 11.21 -4.78
CA LEU A 83 3.16 10.14 -3.78
C LEU A 83 3.88 10.56 -2.50
N SER A 84 4.90 11.41 -2.59
CA SER A 84 5.57 11.98 -1.42
C SER A 84 4.65 12.91 -0.63
N ARG A 85 3.85 13.75 -1.32
CA ARG A 85 2.83 14.58 -0.65
C ARG A 85 1.78 13.72 0.04
N SER A 86 1.27 12.70 -0.66
CA SER A 86 0.30 11.75 -0.10
C SER A 86 0.85 11.04 1.15
N ALA A 87 2.08 10.56 1.09
CA ALA A 87 2.73 9.91 2.22
C ALA A 87 2.96 10.85 3.40
N ALA A 88 3.38 12.09 3.14
CA ALA A 88 3.57 13.14 4.15
C ALA A 88 2.25 13.55 4.82
N ASN A 89 1.14 13.52 4.06
CA ASN A 89 -0.21 13.76 4.57
C ASN A 89 -0.84 12.49 5.21
N GLY A 90 -0.04 11.49 5.52
CA GLY A 90 -0.43 10.33 6.31
C GLY A 90 -1.13 9.20 5.54
N SER A 91 -1.29 9.28 4.21
CA SER A 91 -1.92 8.20 3.45
C SER A 91 -1.12 6.91 3.50
N SER A 92 -1.71 5.84 4.04
CA SER A 92 -1.11 4.51 4.01
C SER A 92 -0.88 3.98 2.59
N LEU A 93 -1.74 4.36 1.63
CA LEU A 93 -1.59 4.04 0.22
C LEU A 93 -0.40 4.78 -0.40
N GLY A 94 -0.30 6.10 -0.14
CA GLY A 94 0.83 6.92 -0.58
C GLY A 94 2.15 6.41 -0.03
N GLN A 95 2.18 6.06 1.26
CA GLN A 95 3.34 5.45 1.92
C GLN A 95 3.72 4.11 1.27
N ASN A 96 2.76 3.21 1.05
CA ASN A 96 3.03 1.95 0.39
C ASN A 96 3.58 2.14 -1.03
N ASN A 97 2.98 3.02 -1.82
CA ASN A 97 3.39 3.24 -3.19
C ASN A 97 4.77 3.89 -3.27
N LEU A 98 5.05 4.88 -2.42
CA LEU A 98 6.36 5.52 -2.36
C LEU A 98 7.45 4.55 -1.86
N GLY A 99 7.13 3.71 -0.87
CA GLY A 99 8.01 2.62 -0.43
C GLY A 99 8.38 1.69 -1.58
N GLY A 100 7.42 1.35 -2.42
CA GLY A 100 7.65 0.57 -3.64
C GLY A 100 8.59 1.25 -4.63
N LEU A 101 8.47 2.56 -4.84
CA LEU A 101 9.37 3.30 -5.71
C LEU A 101 10.81 3.28 -5.20
N TYR A 102 11.03 3.46 -3.89
CA TYR A 102 12.36 3.36 -3.30
C TYR A 102 12.93 1.95 -3.34
N ARG A 103 12.10 0.90 -3.07
CA ARG A 103 12.54 -0.49 -3.17
C ARG A 103 13.03 -0.84 -4.57
N ASP A 104 12.32 -0.37 -5.59
CA ASP A 104 12.57 -0.74 -6.99
C ASP A 104 13.51 0.23 -7.71
N GLY A 105 13.81 1.41 -7.14
CA GLY A 105 14.60 2.44 -7.80
C GLY A 105 13.87 3.08 -8.98
N LYS A 106 12.54 3.22 -8.90
CA LYS A 106 11.71 3.78 -9.98
C LYS A 106 11.44 5.27 -9.75
N GLY A 107 12.03 6.12 -10.57
CA GLY A 107 11.93 7.58 -10.45
C GLY A 107 12.73 8.19 -9.30
N VAL A 108 13.31 7.36 -8.46
CA VAL A 108 14.24 7.69 -7.36
C VAL A 108 15.38 6.66 -7.32
N ALA A 109 16.50 7.00 -6.72
CA ALA A 109 17.54 6.02 -6.43
C ALA A 109 16.98 4.94 -5.48
N ARG A 110 17.34 3.68 -5.74
CA ARG A 110 16.93 2.56 -4.88
C ARG A 110 17.46 2.75 -3.46
N ASP A 111 16.57 2.63 -2.48
CA ASP A 111 16.90 2.82 -1.07
C ASP A 111 15.98 1.92 -0.22
N PHE A 112 16.53 0.78 0.20
CA PHE A 112 15.78 -0.18 1.03
C PHE A 112 15.45 0.35 2.43
N SER A 113 16.26 1.24 2.98
CA SER A 113 15.99 1.83 4.30
C SER A 113 14.78 2.76 4.25
N LYS A 114 14.68 3.60 3.21
CA LYS A 114 13.49 4.42 2.98
C LYS A 114 12.28 3.57 2.65
N ALA A 115 12.44 2.53 1.82
CA ALA A 115 11.34 1.59 1.53
C ALA A 115 10.80 0.95 2.81
N LEU A 116 11.70 0.46 3.70
CA LEU A 116 11.33 -0.10 5.00
C LEU A 116 10.54 0.89 5.84
N THR A 117 11.01 2.14 5.95
CA THR A 117 10.32 3.21 6.70
C THR A 117 8.91 3.43 6.19
N TYR A 118 8.72 3.56 4.87
CA TYR A 118 7.41 3.80 4.28
C TYR A 118 6.49 2.59 4.37
N PHE A 119 6.99 1.37 4.17
CA PHE A 119 6.18 0.16 4.35
C PHE A 119 5.79 -0.04 5.81
N SER A 120 6.68 0.25 6.76
CA SER A 120 6.36 0.20 8.19
C SER A 120 5.25 1.20 8.56
N ALA A 121 5.34 2.43 8.08
CA ALA A 121 4.31 3.45 8.32
C ALA A 121 2.95 3.04 7.72
N SER A 122 2.95 2.45 6.52
CA SER A 122 1.73 1.93 5.88
C SER A 122 1.16 0.73 6.63
N ALA A 123 2.00 -0.22 7.04
CA ALA A 123 1.61 -1.42 7.77
C ALA A 123 1.02 -1.09 9.15
N ALA A 124 1.60 -0.11 9.85
CA ALA A 124 1.12 0.38 11.14
C ALA A 124 -0.26 1.05 11.08
N GLN A 125 -0.72 1.41 9.89
CA GLN A 125 -2.09 1.87 9.64
C GLN A 125 -3.03 0.75 9.19
N GLY A 126 -2.62 -0.51 9.28
CA GLY A 126 -3.42 -1.67 8.89
C GLY A 126 -3.49 -1.91 7.38
N ASN A 127 -2.72 -1.19 6.55
CA ASN A 127 -2.76 -1.40 5.10
C ASN A 127 -2.19 -2.76 4.72
N ALA A 128 -3.02 -3.65 4.17
CA ALA A 128 -2.63 -5.02 3.83
C ALA A 128 -1.46 -5.09 2.83
N ALA A 129 -1.40 -4.19 1.85
CA ALA A 129 -0.29 -4.14 0.90
C ALA A 129 1.02 -3.67 1.58
N GLY A 130 0.92 -2.71 2.50
CA GLY A 130 2.03 -2.27 3.33
C GLY A 130 2.55 -3.40 4.22
N GLN A 131 1.65 -4.15 4.87
CA GLN A 131 1.99 -5.32 5.69
C GLN A 131 2.66 -6.42 4.85
N LEU A 132 2.11 -6.73 3.66
CA LEU A 132 2.74 -7.67 2.72
C LEU A 132 4.16 -7.23 2.34
N ASN A 133 4.33 -5.97 1.94
CA ASN A 133 5.63 -5.45 1.53
C ASN A 133 6.64 -5.43 2.69
N LEU A 134 6.20 -5.07 3.89
CA LEU A 134 7.04 -5.11 5.08
C LEU A 134 7.46 -6.55 5.42
N GLY A 135 6.54 -7.52 5.32
CA GLY A 135 6.84 -8.94 5.44
C GLY A 135 7.90 -9.41 4.43
N LEU A 136 7.81 -8.95 3.18
CA LEU A 136 8.82 -9.25 2.15
C LEU A 136 10.20 -8.64 2.49
N MET A 137 10.23 -7.42 3.04
CA MET A 137 11.49 -6.80 3.50
C MET A 137 12.17 -7.66 4.57
N TYR A 138 11.43 -8.14 5.57
CA TYR A 138 11.95 -9.06 6.59
C TYR A 138 12.32 -10.42 6.01
N MET A 139 11.53 -10.97 5.10
CA MET A 139 11.78 -12.29 4.51
C MET A 139 13.08 -12.33 3.72
N TYR A 140 13.44 -11.25 3.04
CA TYR A 140 14.62 -11.18 2.18
C TYR A 140 15.78 -10.35 2.78
N GLY A 141 15.60 -9.78 3.95
CA GLY A 141 16.64 -8.96 4.58
C GLY A 141 16.92 -7.65 3.81
N GLN A 142 15.92 -7.05 3.21
CA GLN A 142 16.06 -5.82 2.44
C GLN A 142 15.93 -4.59 3.36
N GLY A 143 17.04 -3.87 3.58
CA GLY A 143 17.08 -2.72 4.48
C GLY A 143 16.95 -3.06 5.96
N VAL A 144 16.87 -4.34 6.31
CA VAL A 144 16.76 -4.88 7.66
C VAL A 144 17.36 -6.28 7.69
N ARG A 145 17.79 -6.74 8.86
CA ARG A 145 18.21 -8.14 9.03
C ARG A 145 17.04 -9.08 8.72
N GLN A 146 17.32 -10.16 7.99
CA GLN A 146 16.33 -11.20 7.72
C GLN A 146 15.72 -11.74 9.02
N ASP A 147 14.38 -11.81 9.05
CA ASP A 147 13.61 -12.33 10.18
C ASP A 147 12.32 -13.00 9.69
N LEU A 148 12.34 -14.32 9.65
CA LEU A 148 11.19 -15.10 9.16
C LEU A 148 9.99 -15.03 10.10
N SER A 149 10.20 -14.86 11.41
CA SER A 149 9.11 -14.75 12.38
C SER A 149 8.35 -13.42 12.18
N ARG A 150 9.07 -12.31 12.01
CA ARG A 150 8.46 -11.03 11.67
C ARG A 150 7.82 -11.06 10.29
N ALA A 151 8.47 -11.70 9.30
CA ALA A 151 7.88 -11.87 7.97
C ALA A 151 6.55 -12.62 8.05
N TYR A 152 6.51 -13.75 8.74
CA TYR A 152 5.30 -14.53 8.95
C TYR A 152 4.20 -13.71 9.62
N MET A 153 4.51 -13.00 10.71
CA MET A 153 3.57 -12.14 11.43
C MET A 153 2.92 -11.09 10.52
N TRP A 154 3.72 -10.39 9.72
CA TRP A 154 3.20 -9.36 8.81
C TRP A 154 2.39 -9.96 7.66
N PHE A 155 2.79 -11.12 7.14
CA PHE A 155 2.00 -11.85 6.14
C PHE A 155 0.69 -12.36 6.71
N ASP A 156 0.66 -12.79 7.96
CA ASP A 156 -0.55 -13.29 8.63
C ASP A 156 -1.57 -12.17 8.80
N LEU A 157 -1.15 -10.98 9.23
CA LEU A 157 -1.98 -9.77 9.30
C LEU A 157 -2.56 -9.37 7.93
N ALA A 158 -1.74 -9.40 6.89
CA ALA A 158 -2.21 -9.10 5.54
C ALA A 158 -3.15 -10.18 4.99
N ALA A 159 -2.90 -11.44 5.29
CA ALA A 159 -3.75 -12.58 4.88
C ALA A 159 -5.12 -12.54 5.55
N ALA A 160 -5.19 -12.11 6.81
CA ALA A 160 -6.45 -11.90 7.53
C ALA A 160 -7.37 -10.86 6.86
N GLN A 161 -6.81 -10.00 6.01
CA GLN A 161 -7.55 -9.04 5.18
C GLN A 161 -7.85 -9.58 3.76
N ASN A 162 -7.85 -10.90 3.59
CA ASN A 162 -8.13 -11.61 2.32
C ASN A 162 -7.10 -11.34 1.21
N LEU A 163 -5.87 -10.95 1.54
CA LEU A 163 -4.79 -10.81 0.56
C LEU A 163 -4.13 -12.17 0.27
N THR A 164 -4.59 -12.86 -0.76
CA THR A 164 -4.15 -14.22 -1.13
C THR A 164 -2.62 -14.34 -1.27
N GLN A 165 -1.97 -13.32 -1.83
CA GLN A 165 -0.51 -13.31 -1.96
C GLN A 165 0.19 -13.34 -0.60
N ALA A 166 -0.39 -12.69 0.41
CA ALA A 166 0.16 -12.72 1.77
C ALA A 166 0.05 -14.11 2.38
N ALA A 167 -1.09 -14.80 2.20
CA ALA A 167 -1.26 -16.18 2.65
C ALA A 167 -0.22 -17.12 2.00
N SER A 168 0.04 -16.96 0.71
CA SER A 168 1.06 -17.74 0.00
C SER A 168 2.46 -17.48 0.55
N ASN A 169 2.82 -16.22 0.78
CA ASN A 169 4.12 -15.85 1.35
C ASN A 169 4.27 -16.29 2.82
N ARG A 170 3.18 -16.22 3.62
CA ARG A 170 3.16 -16.76 4.98
C ARG A 170 3.47 -18.25 4.97
N ASN A 171 2.82 -19.02 4.11
CA ASN A 171 3.06 -20.46 3.99
C ASN A 171 4.50 -20.75 3.54
N LEU A 172 5.04 -19.96 2.62
CA LEU A 172 6.45 -20.08 2.20
C LEU A 172 7.42 -19.76 3.35
N ALA A 173 7.15 -18.77 4.18
CA ALA A 173 7.95 -18.49 5.38
C ALA A 173 7.87 -19.68 6.37
N ALA A 174 6.66 -20.22 6.57
CA ALA A 174 6.40 -21.34 7.46
C ALA A 174 7.24 -22.59 7.14
N THR A 175 7.54 -22.88 5.85
CA THR A 175 8.37 -24.04 5.47
C THR A 175 9.79 -23.99 6.04
N ARG A 176 10.23 -22.82 6.50
CA ARG A 176 11.57 -22.58 7.04
C ARG A 176 11.56 -22.27 8.55
N MET A 177 10.42 -22.48 9.21
CA MET A 177 10.21 -22.21 10.63
C MET A 177 9.75 -23.46 11.37
N SER A 178 10.13 -23.61 12.64
CA SER A 178 9.55 -24.63 13.50
C SER A 178 8.08 -24.30 13.80
N THR A 179 7.30 -25.32 14.16
CA THR A 179 5.90 -25.15 14.59
C THR A 179 5.78 -24.15 15.75
N GLN A 180 6.70 -24.18 16.69
CA GLN A 180 6.72 -23.26 17.81
C GLN A 180 6.95 -21.81 17.38
N GLN A 181 7.85 -21.58 16.42
CA GLN A 181 8.07 -20.25 15.84
C GLN A 181 6.83 -19.73 15.09
N GLN A 182 6.13 -20.61 14.35
CA GLN A 182 4.90 -20.26 13.65
C GLN A 182 3.79 -19.85 14.64
N ILE A 183 3.60 -20.63 15.73
CA ILE A 183 2.62 -20.30 16.78
C ILE A 183 2.96 -18.96 17.43
N ALA A 184 4.22 -18.74 17.78
CA ALA A 184 4.66 -17.49 18.39
C ALA A 184 4.43 -16.28 17.47
N ALA A 185 4.73 -16.42 16.17
CA ALA A 185 4.52 -15.37 15.18
C ALA A 185 3.03 -15.09 14.93
N HIS A 186 2.18 -16.14 14.88
CA HIS A 186 0.74 -15.99 14.80
C HIS A 186 0.17 -15.23 16.02
N ASN A 187 0.56 -15.63 17.23
CA ASN A 187 0.15 -14.94 18.45
C ASN A 187 0.62 -13.48 18.48
N ALA A 188 1.80 -13.20 17.92
CA ALA A 188 2.31 -11.83 17.77
C ALA A 188 1.43 -11.02 16.77
N ALA A 189 1.00 -11.64 15.67
CA ALA A 189 0.06 -11.01 14.73
C ALA A 189 -1.26 -10.66 15.41
N GLN A 190 -1.84 -11.56 16.19
CA GLN A 190 -3.08 -11.30 16.92
C GLN A 190 -2.93 -10.11 17.88
N ARG A 191 -1.90 -10.12 18.74
CA ARG A 191 -1.63 -8.99 19.64
C ARG A 191 -1.42 -7.67 18.92
N CYS A 192 -0.76 -7.71 17.76
CA CYS A 192 -0.57 -6.53 16.92
C CYS A 192 -1.92 -5.99 16.38
N ALA A 193 -2.81 -6.88 15.91
CA ALA A 193 -4.14 -6.51 15.45
C ALA A 193 -4.98 -5.91 16.60
N ASP A 194 -4.97 -6.53 17.76
CA ASP A 194 -5.71 -6.07 18.97
C ASP A 194 -5.26 -4.67 19.42
N ASN A 195 -3.99 -4.33 19.20
CA ASN A 195 -3.43 -3.01 19.47
C ASN A 195 -3.55 -2.01 18.30
N ASN A 196 -4.46 -2.25 17.35
CA ASN A 196 -4.63 -1.42 16.15
C ASN A 196 -3.31 -1.17 15.41
N PHE A 197 -2.51 -2.22 15.26
CA PHE A 197 -1.21 -2.23 14.57
C PHE A 197 -0.13 -1.32 15.19
N LYS A 198 -0.33 -0.90 16.44
CA LYS A 198 0.66 -0.15 17.21
C LYS A 198 1.56 -1.14 17.97
N GLN A 199 2.87 -0.89 17.97
CA GLN A 199 3.85 -1.73 18.68
C GLN A 199 3.89 -3.18 18.18
N CYS A 200 3.94 -3.40 16.90
CA CYS A 200 4.01 -4.70 16.25
C CYS A 200 5.46 -5.16 16.03
N GLY A 201 6.25 -5.33 17.07
CA GLY A 201 7.57 -5.94 16.95
C GLY A 201 8.75 -5.15 17.40
#